data_58f0d6646076c4ca18fa4dfeefc3d132
#
_entry.id   58f0d6646076c4ca18fa4dfeefc3d132
#
_cell.length_a   1.000
_cell.length_b   1.000
_cell.length_c   1.000
_cell.angle_alpha   90.00
_cell.angle_beta   90.00
_cell.angle_gamma   90.00
#
_symmetry.space_group_name_H-M   'P 1'
#
loop_
_entity.id
_entity.type
_entity.pdbx_description
1 polymer ?
#
loop_
_entity_poly.entity_id
_entity_poly.type
_entity_poly.pdbx_seq_one_letter_code
_entity_poly.pdbx_strand_id
1 'polypeptide(L)'
;HIGRGSAMAGCVGIAGSATIGQRCTVGGGAIVLGHLSLADDVHISAATVVTRSIHKPGQYSGVFPFDDNAAWEKNAATLRQLHQMRDRLRQLEKKIPGT
;
A
#
# COMPACT_ATOMS: atom_id res chain seq x y z
N HIS A 1 -20.45 -3.48 -1.06
CA HIS A 1 -20.87 -3.49 -2.47
C HIS A 1 -19.66 -3.64 -3.39
N ILE A 2 -19.79 -4.54 -4.34
CA ILE A 2 -18.73 -4.78 -5.33
C ILE A 2 -19.32 -4.56 -6.71
N GLY A 3 -18.72 -3.66 -7.48
CA GLY A 3 -19.20 -3.26 -8.79
C GLY A 3 -19.05 -4.34 -9.86
N ARG A 4 -19.69 -4.10 -11.00
CA ARG A 4 -19.72 -5.03 -12.14
C ARG A 4 -18.32 -5.25 -12.70
N GLY A 5 -18.00 -6.49 -13.03
CA GLY A 5 -16.73 -6.84 -13.68
C GLY A 5 -15.53 -6.86 -12.75
N SER A 6 -15.73 -6.70 -11.45
CA SER A 6 -14.65 -6.78 -10.49
C SER A 6 -14.31 -8.22 -10.15
N ALA A 7 -13.03 -8.52 -9.92
CA ALA A 7 -12.55 -9.85 -9.62
C ALA A 7 -11.72 -9.85 -8.34
N MET A 8 -11.98 -10.84 -7.48
CA MET A 8 -11.29 -11.02 -6.21
C MET A 8 -10.51 -12.33 -6.23
N ALA A 9 -9.23 -12.27 -5.96
CA ALA A 9 -8.42 -13.48 -5.87
C ALA A 9 -8.61 -14.18 -4.52
N GLY A 10 -7.95 -15.31 -4.34
CA GLY A 10 -8.07 -16.09 -3.10
C GLY A 10 -7.58 -15.35 -1.86
N CYS A 11 -8.16 -15.67 -0.71
CA CYS A 11 -7.79 -15.12 0.59
C CYS A 11 -7.90 -13.60 0.70
N VAL A 12 -8.73 -12.97 -0.14
CA VAL A 12 -8.99 -11.54 -0.07
C VAL A 12 -9.97 -11.26 1.07
N GLY A 13 -9.69 -10.22 1.86
CA GLY A 13 -10.59 -9.75 2.89
C GLY A 13 -11.16 -8.39 2.51
N ILE A 14 -12.48 -8.31 2.37
CA ILE A 14 -13.16 -7.03 2.11
C ILE A 14 -14.22 -6.83 3.17
N ALA A 15 -14.09 -5.75 3.92
CA ALA A 15 -15.07 -5.44 4.96
C ALA A 15 -16.45 -5.16 4.33
N GLY A 16 -17.51 -5.60 5.01
CA GLY A 16 -18.87 -5.47 4.48
C GLY A 16 -19.32 -4.04 4.22
N SER A 17 -18.71 -3.08 4.90
CA SER A 17 -19.02 -1.65 4.72
C SER A 17 -18.19 -0.98 3.63
N ALA A 18 -17.28 -1.69 2.98
CA ALA A 18 -16.49 -1.15 1.88
C ALA A 18 -17.28 -1.16 0.58
N THR A 19 -16.97 -0.22 -0.30
CA THR A 19 -17.55 -0.14 -1.64
C THR A 19 -16.45 -0.27 -2.68
N ILE A 20 -16.58 -1.25 -3.57
CA ILE A 20 -15.63 -1.49 -4.65
C ILE A 20 -16.29 -1.09 -5.97
N GLY A 21 -15.61 -0.27 -6.75
CA GLY A 21 -16.11 0.18 -8.04
C GLY A 21 -16.16 -0.95 -9.09
N GLN A 22 -16.42 -0.57 -10.33
CA GLN A 22 -16.51 -1.51 -11.45
C GLN A 22 -15.12 -1.82 -12.00
N ARG A 23 -14.96 -3.02 -12.54
CA ARG A 23 -13.73 -3.47 -13.22
C ARG A 23 -12.48 -3.38 -12.34
N CYS A 24 -12.66 -3.52 -11.03
CA CYS A 24 -11.54 -3.57 -10.08
C CYS A 24 -10.99 -4.99 -9.97
N THR A 25 -9.73 -5.12 -9.62
CA THR A 25 -9.16 -6.42 -9.25
C THR A 25 -8.48 -6.30 -7.90
N VAL A 26 -8.65 -7.32 -7.07
CA VAL A 26 -8.01 -7.37 -5.75
C VAL A 26 -7.16 -8.62 -5.70
N GLY A 27 -5.84 -8.44 -5.63
CA GLY A 27 -4.87 -9.54 -5.64
C GLY A 27 -4.97 -10.42 -4.40
N GLY A 28 -4.44 -11.63 -4.50
CA GLY A 28 -4.54 -12.63 -3.42
C GLY A 28 -4.00 -12.12 -2.10
N GLY A 29 -4.73 -12.41 -1.03
CA GLY A 29 -4.33 -12.02 0.32
C GLY A 29 -4.45 -10.54 0.64
N ALA A 30 -4.91 -9.71 -0.29
CA ALA A 30 -5.10 -8.28 -0.02
C ALA A 30 -6.30 -8.05 0.89
N ILE A 31 -6.31 -6.94 1.61
CA ILE A 31 -7.37 -6.59 2.56
C ILE A 31 -7.83 -5.17 2.29
N VAL A 32 -9.14 -4.97 2.18
CA VAL A 32 -9.76 -3.64 2.09
C VAL A 32 -10.51 -3.39 3.39
N LEU A 33 -10.11 -2.38 4.13
CA LEU A 33 -10.71 -2.06 5.43
C LEU A 33 -12.12 -1.47 5.27
N GLY A 34 -12.85 -1.39 6.39
CA GLY A 34 -14.24 -0.93 6.40
C GLY A 34 -14.41 0.55 6.06
N HIS A 35 -15.59 0.87 5.53
CA HIS A 35 -16.00 2.24 5.19
C HIS A 35 -15.18 2.92 4.10
N LEU A 36 -14.33 2.17 3.38
CA LEU A 36 -13.56 2.70 2.29
C LEU A 36 -14.30 2.54 0.96
N SER A 37 -13.95 3.39 -0.01
CA SER A 37 -14.48 3.31 -1.37
C SER A 37 -13.32 3.27 -2.36
N LEU A 38 -13.39 2.31 -3.29
CA LEU A 38 -12.44 2.23 -4.39
C LEU A 38 -13.14 2.67 -5.67
N ALA A 39 -12.51 3.58 -6.41
CA ALA A 39 -13.02 4.03 -7.71
C ALA A 39 -13.06 2.87 -8.72
N ASP A 40 -13.72 3.08 -9.85
CA ASP A 40 -13.68 2.11 -10.94
C ASP A 40 -12.25 1.94 -11.47
N ASP A 41 -11.96 0.77 -12.02
CA ASP A 41 -10.67 0.46 -12.64
C ASP A 41 -9.47 0.58 -11.69
N VAL A 42 -9.66 0.23 -10.43
CA VAL A 42 -8.60 0.16 -9.42
C VAL A 42 -8.13 -1.28 -9.30
N HIS A 43 -6.82 -1.48 -9.37
CA HIS A 43 -6.21 -2.81 -9.29
C HIS A 43 -5.28 -2.86 -8.09
N ILE A 44 -5.59 -3.70 -7.13
CA ILE A 44 -4.83 -3.84 -5.89
C ILE A 44 -3.90 -5.04 -6.01
N SER A 45 -2.62 -4.82 -5.80
CA SER A 45 -1.62 -5.90 -5.83
C SER A 45 -1.82 -6.88 -4.67
N ALA A 46 -1.30 -8.08 -4.83
CA ALA A 46 -1.41 -9.12 -3.79
C ALA A 46 -0.84 -8.64 -2.46
N ALA A 47 -1.43 -9.12 -1.36
CA ALA A 47 -0.99 -8.88 0.01
C ALA A 47 -0.97 -7.41 0.44
N THR A 48 -1.66 -6.54 -0.28
CA THR A 48 -1.76 -5.11 0.06
C THR A 48 -2.86 -4.89 1.09
N VAL A 49 -2.62 -4.06 2.08
CA VAL A 49 -3.66 -3.59 3.00
C VAL A 49 -4.08 -2.19 2.61
N VAL A 50 -5.31 -2.05 2.11
CA VAL A 50 -5.85 -0.76 1.70
C VAL A 50 -6.42 -0.07 2.93
N THR A 51 -5.81 1.03 3.31
CA THR A 51 -6.12 1.75 4.55
C THR A 51 -6.87 3.07 4.34
N ARG A 52 -7.04 3.49 3.10
CA ARG A 52 -7.78 4.70 2.75
C ARG A 52 -8.50 4.53 1.43
N SER A 53 -9.51 5.34 1.19
CA SER A 53 -10.24 5.31 -0.08
C SER A 53 -9.35 5.71 -1.25
N ILE A 54 -9.63 5.13 -2.41
CA ILE A 54 -8.87 5.38 -3.64
C ILE A 54 -9.82 6.01 -4.66
N HIS A 55 -9.51 7.23 -5.08
CA HIS A 55 -10.40 8.01 -5.95
C HIS A 55 -9.97 8.06 -7.41
N LYS A 56 -8.81 7.50 -7.74
CA LYS A 56 -8.31 7.48 -9.11
C LYS A 56 -8.08 6.05 -9.58
N PRO A 57 -8.43 5.72 -10.83
CA PRO A 57 -8.07 4.43 -11.42
C PRO A 57 -6.56 4.23 -11.39
N GLY A 58 -6.12 2.98 -11.37
CA GLY A 58 -4.71 2.64 -11.42
C GLY A 58 -4.39 1.41 -10.60
N GLN A 59 -3.12 1.05 -10.58
CA GLN A 59 -2.63 -0.06 -9.78
C GLN A 59 -1.98 0.46 -8.51
N TYR A 60 -2.32 -0.16 -7.38
CA TYR A 60 -1.84 0.24 -6.07
C TYR A 60 -1.20 -0.94 -5.37
N SER A 61 -0.06 -0.72 -4.76
CA SER A 61 0.72 -1.75 -4.09
C SER A 61 1.17 -1.27 -2.72
N GLY A 62 1.19 -2.17 -1.75
CA GLY A 62 1.59 -1.82 -0.40
C GLY A 62 2.12 -3.05 0.33
N VAL A 63 3.08 -3.74 -0.31
CA VAL A 63 3.72 -4.92 0.28
C VAL A 63 5.20 -4.63 0.49
N PHE A 64 5.72 -5.08 1.62
CA PHE A 64 7.15 -4.98 1.91
C PHE A 64 7.90 -6.04 1.09
N PRO A 65 9.04 -5.70 0.46
CA PRO A 65 9.79 -6.68 -0.31
C PRO A 65 10.18 -7.90 0.52
N PHE A 66 10.00 -9.06 -0.06
CA PHE A 66 10.35 -10.34 0.54
C PHE A 66 11.85 -10.60 0.42
N ASP A 67 12.46 -11.16 1.48
CA ASP A 67 13.89 -11.49 1.48
C ASP A 67 14.15 -12.59 2.53
N ASP A 68 15.39 -13.08 2.60
CA ASP A 68 15.75 -13.93 3.72
C ASP A 68 15.61 -13.17 5.04
N ASN A 69 15.43 -13.90 6.14
CA ASN A 69 15.07 -13.25 7.40
C ASN A 69 16.12 -12.26 7.90
N ALA A 70 17.39 -12.55 7.75
CA ALA A 70 18.44 -11.65 8.24
C ALA A 70 18.43 -10.31 7.49
N ALA A 71 18.34 -10.36 6.16
CA ALA A 71 18.24 -9.15 5.34
C ALA A 71 16.93 -8.41 5.62
N TRP A 72 15.82 -9.13 5.74
CA TRP A 72 14.52 -8.53 6.02
C TRP A 72 14.53 -7.77 7.35
N GLU A 73 15.11 -8.34 8.39
CA GLU A 73 15.18 -7.69 9.71
C GLU A 73 16.00 -6.40 9.65
N LYS A 74 17.11 -6.41 8.92
CA LYS A 74 17.95 -5.21 8.76
C LYS A 74 17.17 -4.10 8.07
N ASN A 75 16.46 -4.43 6.99
CA ASN A 75 15.67 -3.46 6.25
C ASN A 75 14.50 -2.94 7.08
N ALA A 76 13.83 -3.80 7.82
CA ALA A 76 12.74 -3.40 8.70
C ALA A 76 13.23 -2.44 9.79
N ALA A 77 14.37 -2.71 10.39
CA ALA A 77 14.96 -1.85 11.40
C ALA A 77 15.28 -0.47 10.81
N THR A 78 15.82 -0.43 9.60
CA THR A 78 16.13 0.81 8.89
C THR A 78 14.86 1.61 8.58
N LEU A 79 13.79 0.93 8.14
CA LEU A 79 12.51 1.58 7.87
C LEU A 79 11.96 2.29 9.11
N ARG A 80 12.13 1.71 10.29
CA ARG A 80 11.69 2.32 11.53
C ARG A 80 12.42 3.61 11.87
N GLN A 81 13.58 3.83 11.26
CA GLN A 81 14.42 4.99 11.49
C GLN A 81 14.37 6.02 10.36
N LEU A 82 13.48 5.85 9.39
CA LEU A 82 13.42 6.73 8.22
C LEU A 82 13.27 8.21 8.58
N HIS A 83 12.43 8.51 9.56
CA HIS A 83 12.23 9.90 9.97
C HIS A 83 13.52 10.53 10.52
N GLN A 84 14.25 9.79 11.34
CA GLN A 84 15.52 10.25 11.88
C GLN A 84 16.58 10.43 10.78
N MET A 85 16.58 9.52 9.81
CA MET A 85 17.48 9.62 8.66
C MET A 85 17.17 10.87 7.83
N ARG A 86 15.88 11.19 7.65
CA ARG A 86 15.45 12.40 6.96
C ARG A 86 15.98 13.65 7.67
N ASP A 87 15.86 13.70 8.99
CA ASP A 87 16.35 14.83 9.78
C ASP A 87 17.86 14.98 9.66
N ARG A 88 18.60 13.88 9.70
CA ARG A 88 20.06 13.90 9.52
C ARG A 88 20.46 14.42 8.14
N LEU A 89 19.74 13.99 7.10
CA LEU A 89 19.99 14.48 5.74
C LEU A 89 19.79 15.99 5.64
N ARG A 90 18.70 16.50 6.24
CA ARG A 90 18.44 17.94 6.25
C ARG A 90 19.53 18.72 6.95
N GLN A 91 20.05 18.20 8.06
CA GLN A 91 21.14 18.82 8.77
C GLN A 91 22.43 18.85 7.92
N LEU A 92 22.71 17.74 7.21
CA LEU A 92 23.85 17.67 6.31
C LEU A 92 23.72 18.66 5.13
N GLU A 93 22.53 18.77 4.55
CA GLU A 93 22.26 19.72 3.47
C GLU A 93 22.52 21.16 3.91
N LYS A 94 22.14 21.51 5.13
CA LYS A 94 22.37 22.85 5.67
C LYS A 94 23.85 23.18 5.84
N LYS A 95 24.70 22.15 5.94
CA LYS A 95 26.15 22.33 6.09
C LYS A 95 26.88 22.44 4.76
N ILE A 96 26.19 22.19 3.65
CA ILE A 96 26.79 22.26 2.31
C ILE A 96 26.54 23.64 1.73
N PRO A 97 27.61 24.45 1.48
CA PRO A 97 27.45 25.79 0.91
C PRO A 97 26.77 25.75 -0.46
N GLY A 98 25.90 26.67 -0.71
CA GLY A 98 25.27 26.84 -2.02
C GLY A 98 24.10 25.88 -2.33
N THR A 99 23.62 25.12 -1.35
CA THR A 99 22.44 24.22 -1.55
C THR A 99 21.18 24.74 -0.88
#